data_8d4b9f8f1d136ab9a51862d509b39acb
#
_entry.id   8d4b9f8f1d136ab9a51862d509b39acb
#
_cell.length_a   1.000
_cell.length_b   1.000
_cell.length_c   1.000
_cell.angle_alpha   90.00
_cell.angle_beta   90.00
_cell.angle_gamma   90.00
#
_symmetry.space_group_name_H-M   'P 1'
#
loop_
_entity.id
_entity.type
_entity.pdbx_description
1 polymer ?
#
loop_
_entity_poly.entity_id
_entity_poly.type
_entity_poly.pdbx_seq_one_letter_code
_entity_poly.pdbx_strand_id
1 'polypeptide(L)'
;MNIKRTIALGLALSILSTTAVFAGGGSDKAKTQGAAGTQKAFSYWVQLNPSGAEIIKNWGDTASMQSFEKKTGVHINFVHPTIGQEPQSFNLMIASGDLPDMIQEREGNLYYPGGGDKAISDGVYLDLTDLINKHAPNYKKWLAKNDTIAKLTVTDSGKRWGMFHITDGAEPAWTGFVLRKDWLDDLGLNVPVTLDDWYSVLKAFKEKKGAEAPLLVFNTGVPAYNHIISAFDIGGVSMFGSAFYQVNGKVAFGPVQSAYKDYLALMNKWYKEGLLDPDFMGRTDGGFQVLAPTNLVATNKAGMFATIWGRTANAYVIRGDVKNNPKFYLQAVPAPKRTAGQQIHFNYPSYEVRSAVAITKACKDPVAAVKWLDQMYATEGSNIINYGAEGDTFVLKDGKPTFTDKVIKPTGMTAAQALQKYVRWDGPGIVDFKRMWQVYNAGGQGEMLKALDVWKQDDISYVMPPISLTQAEATENSNLMPDITTYVNEMTVKFIIGGEPL
;
A
#
# COMPACT_ATOMS: atom_id res chain seq x y z
N MET A 1 25.53 -52.84 24.17
CA MET A 1 26.11 -53.45 22.96
C MET A 1 26.47 -52.29 22.04
N ASN A 2 27.79 -52.08 21.93
CA ASN A 2 28.41 -51.00 21.15
C ASN A 2 28.20 -51.17 19.65
N ILE A 3 27.97 -50.07 18.89
CA ILE A 3 28.66 -49.86 17.60
C ILE A 3 28.71 -48.35 17.33
N LYS A 4 29.91 -47.81 17.53
CA LYS A 4 30.38 -46.55 16.93
C LYS A 4 30.70 -46.82 15.45
N ARG A 5 30.34 -45.93 14.54
CA ARG A 5 31.04 -45.79 13.27
C ARG A 5 31.16 -44.32 12.90
N THR A 6 32.37 -43.85 13.04
CA THR A 6 33.03 -42.70 12.47
C THR A 6 33.14 -42.84 10.96
N ILE A 7 32.82 -41.79 10.20
CA ILE A 7 33.38 -41.62 8.84
C ILE A 7 33.86 -40.18 8.73
N ALA A 8 35.14 -40.08 8.44
CA ALA A 8 35.90 -38.85 8.26
C ALA A 8 35.97 -38.45 6.79
N LEU A 9 36.11 -37.16 6.59
CA LEU A 9 36.81 -36.39 5.54
C LEU A 9 36.95 -36.96 4.11
N GLY A 10 36.58 -36.09 3.16
CA GLY A 10 37.07 -36.09 1.80
C GLY A 10 36.90 -34.71 1.17
N LEU A 11 37.86 -33.79 1.46
CA LEU A 11 38.08 -32.59 0.66
C LEU A 11 38.75 -33.00 -0.67
N ALA A 12 38.14 -32.63 -1.79
CA ALA A 12 38.80 -32.57 -3.07
C ALA A 12 38.60 -31.20 -3.71
N LEU A 13 39.60 -30.37 -3.64
CA LEU A 13 39.79 -29.18 -4.47
C LEU A 13 40.01 -29.63 -5.92
N SER A 14 39.16 -29.17 -6.82
CA SER A 14 39.45 -29.15 -8.26
C SER A 14 39.34 -27.72 -8.78
N ILE A 15 40.52 -27.11 -8.93
CA ILE A 15 40.74 -25.85 -9.64
C ILE A 15 40.63 -26.18 -11.14
N LEU A 16 39.61 -25.67 -11.83
CA LEU A 16 39.62 -25.58 -13.28
C LEU A 16 39.76 -24.11 -13.67
N SER A 17 40.93 -23.77 -14.12
CA SER A 17 41.24 -22.55 -14.84
C SER A 17 40.71 -22.66 -16.28
N THR A 18 39.69 -21.88 -16.64
CA THR A 18 39.32 -21.67 -18.04
C THR A 18 39.79 -20.29 -18.48
N THR A 19 40.79 -20.29 -19.32
CA THR A 19 41.26 -19.14 -20.10
C THR A 19 40.18 -18.71 -21.10
N ALA A 20 39.65 -17.50 -20.94
CA ALA A 20 38.81 -16.87 -21.94
C ALA A 20 39.64 -16.27 -23.06
N VAL A 21 39.44 -16.78 -24.27
CA VAL A 21 39.97 -16.23 -25.50
C VAL A 21 39.14 -15.00 -25.90
N PHE A 22 39.77 -13.84 -25.94
CA PHE A 22 39.22 -12.65 -26.56
C PHE A 22 39.34 -12.77 -28.09
N ALA A 23 38.22 -12.90 -28.78
CA ALA A 23 38.15 -12.69 -30.22
C ALA A 23 37.69 -11.25 -30.45
N GLY A 24 38.56 -10.43 -30.97
CA GLY A 24 38.25 -9.09 -31.45
C GLY A 24 37.45 -9.15 -32.75
N GLY A 25 36.38 -8.37 -32.83
CA GLY A 25 35.58 -8.14 -34.03
C GLY A 25 35.33 -6.65 -34.22
N GLY A 26 35.69 -6.19 -35.38
CA GLY A 26 35.93 -4.82 -35.78
C GLY A 26 34.82 -3.81 -35.68
N SER A 27 35.24 -2.59 -35.60
CA SER A 27 34.51 -1.36 -35.62
C SER A 27 33.84 -1.11 -36.99
N ASP A 28 32.52 -1.01 -37.02
CA ASP A 28 31.83 -0.25 -38.06
C ASP A 28 31.31 1.06 -37.47
N LYS A 29 31.99 2.14 -37.80
CA LYS A 29 31.57 3.51 -37.53
C LYS A 29 30.47 3.89 -38.51
N ALA A 30 29.23 3.84 -38.13
CA ALA A 30 28.17 4.58 -38.77
C ALA A 30 28.15 6.02 -38.21
N LYS A 31 28.64 6.96 -38.98
CA LYS A 31 28.50 8.39 -38.73
C LYS A 31 27.02 8.77 -38.95
N THR A 32 26.31 9.09 -37.88
CA THR A 32 25.11 9.91 -37.97
C THR A 32 25.39 11.20 -37.23
N GLN A 33 25.61 12.26 -37.97
CA GLN A 33 25.63 13.63 -37.51
C GLN A 33 24.19 14.04 -37.17
N GLY A 34 23.91 14.23 -35.93
CA GLY A 34 22.82 14.96 -35.36
C GLY A 34 23.28 15.44 -34.01
N ALA A 35 23.29 16.75 -33.77
CA ALA A 35 23.66 17.33 -32.49
C ALA A 35 22.69 16.83 -31.41
N ALA A 36 22.95 15.65 -30.85
CA ALA A 36 22.32 15.16 -29.65
C ALA A 36 22.97 15.88 -28.47
N GLY A 37 22.24 16.81 -27.87
CA GLY A 37 22.54 17.22 -26.52
C GLY A 37 22.65 15.94 -25.65
N THR A 38 23.67 15.83 -24.82
CA THR A 38 23.89 14.68 -23.94
C THR A 38 22.60 14.45 -23.16
N GLN A 39 21.91 13.36 -23.47
CA GLN A 39 20.70 12.97 -22.77
C GLN A 39 21.09 12.74 -21.33
N LYS A 40 20.53 13.54 -20.41
CA LYS A 40 20.74 13.34 -18.98
C LYS A 40 20.09 12.03 -18.57
N ALA A 41 20.83 11.20 -17.86
CA ALA A 41 20.32 9.95 -17.33
C ALA A 41 20.56 9.90 -15.82
N PHE A 42 19.57 9.39 -15.07
CA PHE A 42 19.70 9.13 -13.65
C PHE A 42 19.37 7.69 -13.34
N SER A 43 20.04 7.13 -12.32
CA SER A 43 19.67 5.87 -11.70
C SER A 43 18.65 6.09 -10.59
N TYR A 44 17.61 5.25 -10.53
CA TYR A 44 16.52 5.44 -9.60
C TYR A 44 16.09 4.11 -8.99
N TRP A 45 16.41 3.91 -7.71
CA TRP A 45 15.99 2.74 -6.95
C TRP A 45 14.56 2.94 -6.45
N VAL A 46 13.66 2.01 -6.82
CA VAL A 46 12.26 2.03 -6.44
C VAL A 46 11.64 0.65 -6.52
N GLN A 47 10.81 0.30 -5.57
CA GLN A 47 10.04 -0.94 -5.58
C GLN A 47 9.06 -0.99 -6.76
N LEU A 48 8.87 -2.18 -7.35
CA LEU A 48 7.68 -2.48 -8.15
C LEU A 48 6.54 -2.90 -7.22
N ASN A 49 5.38 -2.30 -7.41
CA ASN A 49 4.17 -2.77 -6.74
C ASN A 49 3.91 -4.23 -7.14
N PRO A 50 3.64 -5.16 -6.18
CA PRO A 50 3.42 -6.57 -6.49
C PRO A 50 2.41 -6.83 -7.60
N SER A 51 1.32 -6.06 -7.66
CA SER A 51 0.32 -6.18 -8.73
C SER A 51 0.77 -5.62 -10.06
N GLY A 52 1.63 -4.60 -10.03
CA GLY A 52 2.26 -4.06 -11.22
C GLY A 52 3.28 -5.03 -11.79
N ALA A 53 4.03 -5.73 -10.95
CA ALA A 53 5.06 -6.68 -11.36
C ALA A 53 4.52 -7.90 -12.13
N GLU A 54 3.25 -8.21 -11.99
CA GLU A 54 2.57 -9.21 -12.83
C GLU A 54 2.42 -8.74 -14.30
N ILE A 55 2.41 -7.42 -14.50
CA ILE A 55 2.08 -6.78 -15.79
C ILE A 55 3.30 -6.13 -16.44
N ILE A 56 4.15 -5.47 -15.65
CA ILE A 56 5.35 -4.78 -16.11
C ILE A 56 6.59 -5.34 -15.41
N LYS A 57 7.75 -5.20 -16.05
CA LYS A 57 9.04 -5.59 -15.46
C LYS A 57 9.87 -4.40 -15.03
N ASN A 58 9.58 -3.24 -15.59
CA ASN A 58 10.27 -1.99 -15.29
C ASN A 58 9.29 -0.81 -15.36
N TRP A 59 9.42 0.16 -14.47
CA TRP A 59 8.62 1.39 -14.54
C TRP A 59 8.84 2.16 -15.83
N GLY A 60 10.03 2.08 -16.41
CA GLY A 60 10.35 2.68 -17.70
C GLY A 60 9.51 2.15 -18.88
N ASP A 61 8.91 0.96 -18.74
CA ASP A 61 8.07 0.35 -19.78
C ASP A 61 6.66 0.97 -19.82
N THR A 62 6.28 1.77 -18.83
CA THR A 62 4.94 2.37 -18.77
C THR A 62 4.80 3.55 -19.75
N ALA A 63 3.61 3.72 -20.32
CA ALA A 63 3.33 4.86 -21.20
C ALA A 63 3.56 6.21 -20.51
N SER A 64 3.31 6.29 -19.20
CA SER A 64 3.57 7.50 -18.41
C SER A 64 5.05 7.83 -18.37
N MET A 65 5.94 6.89 -18.08
CA MET A 65 7.37 7.17 -17.98
C MET A 65 8.00 7.43 -19.33
N GLN A 66 7.59 6.71 -20.38
CA GLN A 66 8.03 6.98 -21.76
C GLN A 66 7.61 8.38 -22.24
N SER A 67 6.37 8.79 -21.94
CA SER A 67 5.90 10.14 -22.27
C SER A 67 6.61 11.21 -21.44
N PHE A 68 6.92 10.90 -20.18
CA PHE A 68 7.64 11.82 -19.31
C PHE A 68 9.10 11.97 -19.73
N GLU A 69 9.76 10.89 -20.16
CA GLU A 69 11.09 10.94 -20.77
C GLU A 69 11.09 11.80 -22.04
N LYS A 70 10.13 11.58 -22.93
CA LYS A 70 9.98 12.39 -24.16
C LYS A 70 9.78 13.88 -23.85
N LYS A 71 8.99 14.20 -22.82
CA LYS A 71 8.74 15.58 -22.38
C LYS A 71 9.99 16.25 -21.81
N THR A 72 10.71 15.55 -20.96
CA THR A 72 11.81 16.12 -20.15
C THR A 72 13.18 15.97 -20.81
N GLY A 73 13.35 15.05 -21.75
CA GLY A 73 14.64 14.68 -22.32
C GLY A 73 15.57 13.99 -21.32
N VAL A 74 15.02 13.44 -20.21
CA VAL A 74 15.79 12.80 -19.14
C VAL A 74 15.44 11.32 -19.10
N HIS A 75 16.42 10.47 -19.29
CA HIS A 75 16.29 9.02 -19.19
C HIS A 75 16.45 8.55 -17.74
N ILE A 76 15.63 7.58 -17.31
CA ILE A 76 15.71 7.01 -15.98
C ILE A 76 16.02 5.51 -16.05
N ASN A 77 17.15 5.12 -15.46
CA ASN A 77 17.51 3.75 -15.25
C ASN A 77 16.89 3.28 -13.92
N PHE A 78 15.72 2.68 -13.99
CA PHE A 78 15.06 2.15 -12.81
C PHE A 78 15.72 0.86 -12.33
N VAL A 79 16.01 0.81 -11.02
CA VAL A 79 16.52 -0.37 -10.32
C VAL A 79 15.44 -0.84 -9.34
N HIS A 80 14.99 -2.07 -9.49
CA HIS A 80 13.93 -2.64 -8.67
C HIS A 80 14.48 -3.72 -7.74
N PRO A 81 14.30 -3.58 -6.41
CA PRO A 81 14.59 -4.67 -5.48
C PRO A 81 13.63 -5.84 -5.70
N THR A 82 14.02 -7.01 -5.26
CA THR A 82 13.13 -8.18 -5.23
C THR A 82 11.95 -7.88 -4.30
N ILE A 83 10.74 -8.12 -4.78
CA ILE A 83 9.51 -7.90 -4.01
C ILE A 83 9.54 -8.72 -2.71
N GLY A 84 9.24 -8.04 -1.59
CA GLY A 84 9.29 -8.61 -0.25
C GLY A 84 10.69 -8.63 0.39
N GLN A 85 11.73 -8.18 -0.32
CA GLN A 85 13.11 -8.06 0.18
C GLN A 85 13.63 -6.62 0.11
N GLU A 86 12.75 -5.65 0.04
CA GLU A 86 13.10 -4.24 -0.10
C GLU A 86 13.98 -3.72 1.05
N PRO A 87 13.67 -4.01 2.34
CA PRO A 87 14.51 -3.57 3.45
C PRO A 87 15.91 -4.18 3.41
N GLN A 88 16.03 -5.46 3.07
CA GLN A 88 17.32 -6.14 2.96
C GLN A 88 18.16 -5.57 1.81
N SER A 89 17.51 -5.35 0.65
CA SER A 89 18.15 -4.75 -0.53
C SER A 89 18.62 -3.33 -0.24
N PHE A 90 17.82 -2.56 0.48
CA PHE A 90 18.15 -1.21 0.91
C PHE A 90 19.37 -1.21 1.85
N ASN A 91 19.34 -2.05 2.90
CA ASN A 91 20.45 -2.15 3.85
C ASN A 91 21.76 -2.56 3.19
N LEU A 92 21.71 -3.49 2.23
CA LEU A 92 22.89 -3.91 1.47
C LEU A 92 23.44 -2.76 0.61
N MET A 93 22.58 -2.02 -0.07
CA MET A 93 22.92 -0.84 -0.86
C MET A 93 23.60 0.24 -0.01
N ILE A 94 23.04 0.53 1.18
CA ILE A 94 23.66 1.49 2.10
C ILE A 94 25.01 1.00 2.60
N ALA A 95 25.10 -0.27 2.99
CA ALA A 95 26.35 -0.86 3.53
C ALA A 95 27.47 -0.92 2.48
N SER A 96 27.15 -1.18 1.21
CA SER A 96 28.11 -1.18 0.11
C SER A 96 28.55 0.21 -0.31
N GLY A 97 27.73 1.23 -0.04
CA GLY A 97 27.96 2.60 -0.53
C GLY A 97 27.73 2.78 -2.04
N ASP A 98 27.24 1.76 -2.73
CA ASP A 98 26.89 1.82 -4.16
C ASP A 98 25.48 2.41 -4.30
N LEU A 99 25.39 3.72 -4.18
CA LEU A 99 24.13 4.45 -4.15
C LEU A 99 23.70 4.88 -5.56
N PRO A 100 22.42 4.72 -5.92
CA PRO A 100 21.85 5.35 -7.11
C PRO A 100 21.71 6.86 -6.91
N ASP A 101 21.40 7.60 -7.97
CA ASP A 101 21.16 9.04 -7.89
C ASP A 101 19.93 9.37 -7.04
N MET A 102 18.88 8.55 -7.15
CA MET A 102 17.60 8.72 -6.46
C MET A 102 17.12 7.44 -5.80
N ILE A 103 16.52 7.57 -4.63
CA ILE A 103 15.89 6.46 -3.89
C ILE A 103 14.46 6.88 -3.52
N GLN A 104 13.49 6.04 -3.85
CA GLN A 104 12.12 6.23 -3.39
C GLN A 104 11.91 5.46 -2.10
N GLU A 105 11.72 6.20 -1.04
CA GLU A 105 11.27 5.69 0.25
C GLU A 105 9.76 5.39 0.20
N ARG A 106 9.38 4.26 0.78
CA ARG A 106 7.98 3.83 0.78
C ARG A 106 7.18 4.55 1.84
N GLU A 107 5.90 4.63 1.58
CA GLU A 107 4.84 5.07 2.47
C GLU A 107 4.94 4.48 3.89
N GLY A 108 4.99 5.35 4.90
CA GLY A 108 4.94 4.96 6.31
C GLY A 108 6.18 4.29 6.88
N ASN A 109 7.13 3.89 6.06
CA ASN A 109 8.39 3.26 6.46
C ASN A 109 9.54 3.94 5.74
N LEU A 110 10.20 4.84 6.42
CA LEU A 110 11.53 5.26 5.99
C LEU A 110 12.44 4.03 6.11
N TYR A 111 13.03 3.59 5.00
CA TYR A 111 13.99 2.49 5.04
C TYR A 111 15.24 2.88 5.82
N TYR A 112 15.59 4.19 5.83
CA TYR A 112 16.78 4.66 6.54
C TYR A 112 16.50 4.75 8.06
N PRO A 113 17.20 3.95 8.89
CA PRO A 113 17.03 3.99 10.34
C PRO A 113 17.33 5.38 10.90
N GLY A 114 16.39 5.94 11.67
CA GLY A 114 16.51 7.29 12.21
C GLY A 114 16.02 8.40 11.27
N GLY A 115 15.42 8.05 10.14
CA GLY A 115 14.70 8.97 9.29
C GLY A 115 15.56 9.92 8.45
N GLY A 116 14.89 10.92 7.88
CA GLY A 116 15.51 11.84 6.93
C GLY A 116 16.65 12.69 7.49
N ASP A 117 16.52 13.19 8.75
CA ASP A 117 17.61 13.95 9.41
C ASP A 117 18.87 13.10 9.60
N LYS A 118 18.68 11.85 10.01
CA LYS A 118 19.79 10.90 10.18
C LYS A 118 20.46 10.60 8.85
N ALA A 119 19.66 10.33 7.81
CA ALA A 119 20.17 10.05 6.46
C ALA A 119 20.98 11.24 5.89
N ILE A 120 20.54 12.46 6.15
CA ILE A 120 21.29 13.67 5.78
C ILE A 120 22.59 13.78 6.60
N SER A 121 22.52 13.60 7.92
CA SER A 121 23.69 13.72 8.79
C SER A 121 24.77 12.66 8.50
N ASP A 122 24.36 11.47 8.12
CA ASP A 122 25.25 10.38 7.71
C ASP A 122 25.79 10.58 6.28
N GLY A 123 25.33 11.61 5.58
CA GLY A 123 25.77 11.95 4.23
C GLY A 123 25.30 10.93 3.18
N VAL A 124 24.19 10.26 3.39
CA VAL A 124 23.56 9.37 2.41
C VAL A 124 22.62 10.13 1.50
N TYR A 125 21.73 10.92 2.09
CA TYR A 125 20.83 11.80 1.35
C TYR A 125 21.34 13.24 1.37
N LEU A 126 21.01 13.98 0.35
CA LEU A 126 21.25 15.43 0.31
C LEU A 126 20.15 16.16 1.06
N ASP A 127 20.53 17.25 1.74
CA ASP A 127 19.56 18.25 2.17
C ASP A 127 19.08 19.03 0.94
N LEU A 128 17.82 18.83 0.59
CA LEU A 128 17.20 19.43 -0.60
C LEU A 128 16.57 20.79 -0.34
N THR A 129 16.64 21.33 0.87
CA THR A 129 15.95 22.57 1.25
C THR A 129 16.26 23.72 0.30
N ASP A 130 17.52 24.00 0.08
CA ASP A 130 17.95 25.06 -0.83
C ASP A 130 17.68 24.76 -2.30
N LEU A 131 17.86 23.50 -2.71
CA LEU A 131 17.60 23.06 -4.08
C LEU A 131 16.12 23.19 -4.42
N ILE A 132 15.22 22.77 -3.52
CA ILE A 132 13.77 22.89 -3.68
C ILE A 132 13.40 24.39 -3.76
N ASN A 133 13.93 25.21 -2.85
CA ASN A 133 13.63 26.64 -2.82
C ASN A 133 14.00 27.34 -4.11
N LYS A 134 15.12 26.97 -4.74
CA LYS A 134 15.63 27.60 -5.95
C LYS A 134 15.11 26.98 -7.25
N HIS A 135 14.83 25.68 -7.26
CA HIS A 135 14.66 24.93 -8.50
C HIS A 135 13.37 24.11 -8.62
N ALA A 136 12.49 24.10 -7.56
CA ALA A 136 11.23 23.37 -7.58
C ALA A 136 9.99 24.26 -7.38
N PRO A 137 9.70 25.17 -8.33
CA PRO A 137 8.61 26.14 -8.19
C PRO A 137 7.22 25.48 -8.16
N ASN A 138 7.02 24.35 -8.85
CA ASN A 138 5.73 23.66 -8.86
C ASN A 138 5.47 22.93 -7.54
N TYR A 139 6.47 22.24 -7.01
CA TYR A 139 6.40 21.61 -5.70
C TYR A 139 6.13 22.63 -4.59
N LYS A 140 6.81 23.77 -4.62
CA LYS A 140 6.59 24.86 -3.66
C LYS A 140 5.17 25.40 -3.64
N LYS A 141 4.50 25.47 -4.80
CA LYS A 141 3.08 25.87 -4.85
C LYS A 141 2.20 24.92 -4.05
N TRP A 142 2.49 23.63 -4.07
CA TRP A 142 1.77 22.64 -3.29
C TRP A 142 2.05 22.76 -1.80
N LEU A 143 3.31 22.98 -1.41
CA LEU A 143 3.66 23.23 -0.02
C LEU A 143 2.96 24.48 0.55
N ALA A 144 2.81 25.53 -0.26
CA ALA A 144 2.13 26.75 0.14
C ALA A 144 0.59 26.64 0.17
N LYS A 145 0.02 25.61 -0.44
CA LYS A 145 -1.43 25.41 -0.51
C LYS A 145 -2.02 24.83 0.76
N ASN A 146 -1.21 24.08 1.52
CA ASN A 146 -1.67 23.35 2.70
C ASN A 146 -0.56 23.23 3.75
N ASP A 147 -0.79 23.82 4.92
CA ASP A 147 0.16 23.83 6.04
C ASP A 147 0.49 22.42 6.54
N THR A 148 -0.47 21.49 6.47
CA THR A 148 -0.24 20.07 6.85
C THR A 148 0.78 19.43 5.91
N ILE A 149 0.63 19.63 4.60
CA ILE A 149 1.61 19.15 3.62
C ILE A 149 2.98 19.77 3.86
N ALA A 150 3.03 21.08 4.14
CA ALA A 150 4.29 21.77 4.41
C ALA A 150 5.02 21.20 5.63
N LYS A 151 4.27 20.89 6.70
CA LYS A 151 4.81 20.28 7.93
C LYS A 151 5.24 18.83 7.73
N LEU A 152 4.47 18.04 7.03
CA LEU A 152 4.77 16.62 6.78
C LEU A 152 5.98 16.37 5.87
N THR A 153 6.40 17.39 5.13
CA THR A 153 7.50 17.30 4.16
C THR A 153 8.80 17.93 4.65
N VAL A 154 8.87 18.28 5.92
CA VAL A 154 10.05 18.86 6.58
C VAL A 154 10.39 18.02 7.81
N THR A 155 11.68 17.87 8.10
CA THR A 155 12.16 17.22 9.33
C THR A 155 12.09 18.17 10.53
N ASP A 156 12.28 17.64 11.74
CA ASP A 156 12.31 18.45 12.96
C ASP A 156 13.44 19.48 12.97
N SER A 157 14.55 19.21 12.28
CA SER A 157 15.64 20.19 12.09
C SER A 157 15.36 21.23 11.00
N GLY A 158 14.17 21.21 10.38
CA GLY A 158 13.78 22.15 9.33
C GLY A 158 14.31 21.80 7.94
N LYS A 159 14.87 20.61 7.74
CA LYS A 159 15.44 20.17 6.46
C LYS A 159 14.42 19.43 5.62
N ARG A 160 14.66 19.40 4.31
CA ARG A 160 13.89 18.59 3.36
C ARG A 160 14.78 17.51 2.76
N TRP A 161 14.49 16.26 3.10
CA TRP A 161 15.28 15.12 2.65
C TRP A 161 14.78 14.51 1.33
N GLY A 162 13.59 14.93 0.86
CA GLY A 162 13.00 14.38 -0.35
C GLY A 162 11.90 15.24 -0.95
N MET A 163 11.42 14.83 -2.12
CA MET A 163 10.22 15.37 -2.77
C MET A 163 9.12 14.32 -2.71
N PHE A 164 7.97 14.70 -2.16
CA PHE A 164 6.94 13.80 -1.70
C PHE A 164 5.83 13.59 -2.72
N HIS A 165 5.25 12.39 -2.70
CA HIS A 165 3.97 12.08 -3.27
C HIS A 165 2.88 12.83 -2.49
N ILE A 166 2.15 13.70 -3.15
CA ILE A 166 1.09 14.52 -2.56
C ILE A 166 -0.26 14.11 -3.17
N THR A 167 -1.24 13.91 -2.30
CA THR A 167 -2.63 13.65 -2.69
C THR A 167 -3.40 14.97 -2.77
N ASP A 168 -4.04 15.27 -3.91
CA ASP A 168 -4.93 16.41 -4.05
C ASP A 168 -6.32 16.06 -3.53
N GLY A 169 -6.57 16.39 -2.27
CA GLY A 169 -7.79 16.09 -1.54
C GLY A 169 -7.72 14.81 -0.71
N ALA A 170 -8.84 14.48 -0.06
CA ALA A 170 -8.93 13.30 0.78
C ALA A 170 -8.85 12.02 -0.05
N GLU A 171 -8.01 11.09 0.40
CA GLU A 171 -8.03 9.74 -0.14
C GLU A 171 -9.32 9.04 0.29
N PRO A 172 -10.05 8.40 -0.63
CA PRO A 172 -11.26 7.68 -0.27
C PRO A 172 -10.94 6.42 0.54
N ALA A 173 -11.88 6.01 1.39
CA ALA A 173 -11.82 4.73 2.09
C ALA A 173 -11.98 3.56 1.09
N TRP A 174 -10.88 3.06 0.55
CA TRP A 174 -10.87 2.04 -0.51
C TRP A 174 -10.87 0.60 0.01
N THR A 175 -10.85 0.42 1.33
CA THR A 175 -10.94 -0.88 2.00
C THR A 175 -12.05 -0.88 3.05
N GLY A 176 -12.64 -2.04 3.26
CA GLY A 176 -13.64 -2.26 4.30
C GLY A 176 -14.28 -3.62 4.19
N PHE A 177 -15.28 -3.87 5.00
CA PHE A 177 -16.01 -5.12 4.96
C PHE A 177 -17.06 -5.16 3.87
N VAL A 178 -17.20 -6.31 3.26
CA VAL A 178 -18.29 -6.68 2.36
C VAL A 178 -18.95 -7.96 2.85
N LEU A 179 -20.21 -8.16 2.48
CA LEU A 179 -20.94 -9.39 2.73
C LEU A 179 -21.62 -9.92 1.47
N ARG A 180 -22.00 -11.19 1.51
CA ARG A 180 -22.83 -11.88 0.52
C ARG A 180 -24.26 -11.34 0.61
N LYS A 181 -24.55 -10.30 -0.18
CA LYS A 181 -25.87 -9.68 -0.23
C LYS A 181 -26.94 -10.65 -0.74
N ASP A 182 -26.57 -11.51 -1.69
CA ASP A 182 -27.44 -12.58 -2.18
C ASP A 182 -27.88 -13.53 -1.06
N TRP A 183 -26.99 -13.85 -0.10
CA TRP A 183 -27.36 -14.64 1.06
C TRP A 183 -28.26 -13.89 2.02
N LEU A 184 -27.97 -12.60 2.20
CA LEU A 184 -28.77 -11.73 3.07
C LEU A 184 -30.22 -11.65 2.57
N ASP A 185 -30.37 -11.43 1.26
CA ASP A 185 -31.68 -11.36 0.60
C ASP A 185 -32.47 -12.68 0.68
N ASP A 186 -31.81 -13.81 0.39
CA ASP A 186 -32.43 -15.13 0.49
C ASP A 186 -32.89 -15.44 1.94
N LEU A 187 -32.26 -14.84 2.95
CA LEU A 187 -32.61 -15.04 4.36
C LEU A 187 -33.56 -13.98 4.90
N GLY A 188 -33.92 -12.96 4.09
CA GLY A 188 -34.78 -11.86 4.50
C GLY A 188 -34.16 -11.00 5.60
N LEU A 189 -32.81 -10.88 5.63
CA LEU A 189 -32.09 -10.10 6.64
C LEU A 189 -31.70 -8.72 6.10
N ASN A 190 -31.58 -7.76 6.99
CA ASN A 190 -31.09 -6.42 6.69
C ASN A 190 -29.56 -6.35 6.76
N VAL A 191 -28.97 -5.31 6.15
CA VAL A 191 -27.54 -5.00 6.30
C VAL A 191 -27.27 -4.70 7.76
N PRO A 192 -26.31 -5.38 8.39
CA PRO A 192 -26.05 -5.25 9.82
C PRO A 192 -25.39 -3.90 10.15
N VAL A 193 -25.78 -3.30 11.26
CA VAL A 193 -25.28 -2.02 11.77
C VAL A 193 -24.58 -2.16 13.11
N THR A 194 -25.16 -2.95 14.02
CA THR A 194 -24.62 -3.16 15.35
C THR A 194 -23.85 -4.48 15.46
N LEU A 195 -23.03 -4.64 16.50
CA LEU A 195 -22.36 -5.91 16.79
C LEU A 195 -23.35 -7.06 16.96
N ASP A 196 -24.54 -6.80 17.51
CA ASP A 196 -25.61 -7.79 17.65
C ASP A 196 -26.24 -8.15 16.30
N ASP A 197 -26.39 -7.17 15.39
CA ASP A 197 -26.82 -7.45 14.03
C ASP A 197 -25.77 -8.31 13.29
N TRP A 198 -24.49 -7.95 13.43
CA TRP A 198 -23.38 -8.73 12.86
C TRP A 198 -23.42 -10.17 13.37
N TYR A 199 -23.54 -10.35 14.69
CA TYR A 199 -23.66 -11.68 15.29
C TYR A 199 -24.83 -12.49 14.68
N SER A 200 -25.99 -11.85 14.55
CA SER A 200 -27.19 -12.50 14.00
C SER A 200 -27.01 -12.91 12.53
N VAL A 201 -26.42 -12.04 11.73
CA VAL A 201 -26.12 -12.32 10.29
C VAL A 201 -25.07 -13.44 10.17
N LEU A 202 -23.98 -13.37 10.93
CA LEU A 202 -22.93 -14.38 10.88
C LEU A 202 -23.46 -15.75 11.30
N LYS A 203 -24.27 -15.81 12.34
CA LYS A 203 -24.94 -17.03 12.79
C LYS A 203 -25.86 -17.60 11.71
N ALA A 204 -26.67 -16.76 11.07
CA ALA A 204 -27.53 -17.18 9.97
C ALA A 204 -26.72 -17.70 8.75
N PHE A 205 -25.61 -17.06 8.44
CA PHE A 205 -24.70 -17.52 7.38
C PHE A 205 -24.12 -18.91 7.70
N LYS A 206 -23.70 -19.13 8.96
CA LYS A 206 -23.25 -20.45 9.39
C LYS A 206 -24.34 -21.50 9.30
N GLU A 207 -25.49 -21.26 9.95
CA GLU A 207 -26.51 -22.28 10.16
C GLU A 207 -27.37 -22.55 8.92
N LYS A 208 -27.63 -21.50 8.11
CA LYS A 208 -28.57 -21.61 6.98
C LYS A 208 -27.89 -21.61 5.61
N LYS A 209 -26.66 -21.11 5.51
CA LYS A 209 -25.89 -21.11 4.24
C LYS A 209 -24.70 -22.08 4.29
N GLY A 210 -24.40 -22.70 5.44
CA GLY A 210 -23.29 -23.63 5.57
C GLY A 210 -21.93 -22.98 5.48
N ALA A 211 -21.82 -21.68 5.84
CA ALA A 211 -20.55 -20.99 5.80
C ALA A 211 -19.53 -21.63 6.75
N GLU A 212 -18.37 -22.02 6.24
CA GLU A 212 -17.22 -22.49 7.01
C GLU A 212 -16.50 -21.32 7.71
N ALA A 213 -16.47 -20.16 7.06
CA ALA A 213 -15.99 -18.90 7.57
C ALA A 213 -17.08 -17.82 7.43
N PRO A 214 -18.09 -17.79 8.33
CA PRO A 214 -19.11 -16.74 8.29
C PRO A 214 -18.49 -15.35 8.25
N LEU A 215 -17.45 -15.11 9.07
CA LEU A 215 -16.56 -13.95 9.01
C LEU A 215 -15.15 -14.42 8.73
N LEU A 216 -14.68 -14.14 7.52
CA LEU A 216 -13.31 -14.41 7.10
C LEU A 216 -12.41 -13.27 7.55
N VAL A 217 -11.43 -13.58 8.40
CA VAL A 217 -10.46 -12.67 8.97
C VAL A 217 -9.04 -13.18 8.77
N PHE A 218 -8.05 -12.30 8.93
CA PHE A 218 -6.64 -12.59 8.68
C PHE A 218 -5.79 -12.31 9.90
N ASN A 219 -4.77 -13.12 10.13
CA ASN A 219 -3.85 -12.99 11.26
C ASN A 219 -2.88 -11.80 11.09
N THR A 220 -2.48 -11.53 9.87
CA THR A 220 -1.52 -10.46 9.62
C THR A 220 -2.21 -9.20 9.14
N GLY A 221 -1.68 -8.09 9.64
CA GLY A 221 -2.16 -6.80 9.19
C GLY A 221 -3.58 -6.56 9.62
N VAL A 222 -3.82 -6.72 10.85
CA VAL A 222 -4.94 -6.22 11.64
C VAL A 222 -6.06 -5.38 10.94
N PRO A 223 -6.04 -5.03 9.64
CA PRO A 223 -7.02 -4.11 9.05
C PRO A 223 -8.46 -4.57 9.23
N ALA A 224 -8.67 -5.88 9.10
CA ALA A 224 -10.00 -6.44 9.23
C ALA A 224 -10.55 -6.38 10.66
N TYR A 225 -9.66 -6.47 11.63
CA TYR A 225 -10.04 -6.38 13.04
C TYR A 225 -10.35 -4.97 13.49
N ASN A 226 -9.79 -3.97 12.83
CA ASN A 226 -9.87 -2.58 13.27
C ASN A 226 -11.25 -1.98 13.13
N HIS A 227 -11.95 -2.33 12.09
CA HIS A 227 -13.31 -1.88 11.93
C HIS A 227 -14.22 -2.44 13.03
N ILE A 228 -13.95 -3.63 13.56
CA ILE A 228 -14.70 -4.19 14.68
C ILE A 228 -14.26 -3.53 15.98
N ILE A 229 -12.97 -3.32 16.18
CA ILE A 229 -12.44 -2.73 17.41
C ILE A 229 -12.87 -1.27 17.60
N SER A 230 -13.10 -0.54 16.52
CA SER A 230 -13.59 0.84 16.59
C SER A 230 -14.96 0.96 17.27
N ALA A 231 -15.77 -0.12 17.27
CA ALA A 231 -17.00 -0.18 18.04
C ALA A 231 -16.78 -0.07 19.55
N PHE A 232 -15.56 -0.31 20.03
CA PHE A 232 -15.20 -0.23 21.45
C PHE A 232 -14.57 1.13 21.81
N ASP A 233 -14.57 2.08 20.90
CA ASP A 233 -13.94 3.41 21.07
C ASP A 233 -12.45 3.36 21.42
N ILE A 234 -11.78 2.29 21.08
CA ILE A 234 -10.34 2.18 21.13
C ILE A 234 -9.79 2.21 19.71
N GLY A 235 -8.84 3.10 19.53
CA GLY A 235 -8.15 3.26 18.30
C GLY A 235 -7.12 2.18 18.14
N GLY A 236 -6.72 2.15 17.04
CA GLY A 236 -5.61 1.53 16.68
C GLY A 236 -5.81 0.82 15.55
N VAL A 237 -6.00 1.09 14.52
CA VAL A 237 -5.44 0.32 13.53
C VAL A 237 -6.07 0.57 12.21
N SER A 238 -5.47 1.41 11.45
CA SER A 238 -5.53 1.36 10.01
C SER A 238 -4.60 0.25 9.49
N MET A 239 -4.77 -0.18 8.27
CA MET A 239 -3.87 -1.11 7.55
C MET A 239 -2.40 -0.68 7.63
N PHE A 240 -2.12 0.57 8.00
CA PHE A 240 -0.81 1.20 8.06
C PHE A 240 -0.53 1.87 9.41
N GLY A 241 -1.43 1.76 10.39
CA GLY A 241 -1.33 2.46 11.65
C GLY A 241 -0.75 1.63 12.79
N SER A 242 -0.25 2.33 13.80
CA SER A 242 0.08 1.77 15.09
C SER A 242 -1.18 1.59 15.92
N ALA A 243 -1.12 0.80 17.01
CA ALA A 243 -2.18 0.71 17.99
C ALA A 243 -2.36 2.00 18.83
N PHE A 244 -1.61 3.04 18.50
CA PHE A 244 -1.71 4.36 19.13
C PHE A 244 -2.85 5.18 18.53
N TYR A 245 -3.53 5.92 19.39
CA TYR A 245 -4.56 6.86 19.05
C TYR A 245 -4.56 8.03 20.02
N GLN A 246 -5.37 9.03 19.79
CA GLN A 246 -5.47 10.17 20.69
C GLN A 246 -6.92 10.42 21.13
N VAL A 247 -7.10 10.88 22.35
CA VAL A 247 -8.37 11.39 22.87
C VAL A 247 -8.10 12.74 23.52
N ASN A 248 -8.68 13.78 22.98
CA ASN A 248 -8.50 15.17 23.48
C ASN A 248 -7.01 15.57 23.59
N GLY A 249 -6.20 15.21 22.59
CA GLY A 249 -4.76 15.53 22.56
C GLY A 249 -3.88 14.64 23.43
N LYS A 250 -4.43 13.63 24.09
CA LYS A 250 -3.66 12.66 24.85
C LYS A 250 -3.51 11.35 24.09
N VAL A 251 -2.28 10.91 23.92
CA VAL A 251 -1.97 9.62 23.27
C VAL A 251 -2.39 8.48 24.16
N ALA A 252 -3.02 7.49 23.56
CA ALA A 252 -3.39 6.23 24.18
C ALA A 252 -2.91 5.06 23.30
N PHE A 253 -2.74 3.89 23.91
CA PHE A 253 -2.40 2.65 23.24
C PHE A 253 -3.52 1.64 23.45
N GLY A 254 -4.15 1.19 22.36
CA GLY A 254 -5.37 0.37 22.41
C GLY A 254 -5.24 -0.90 23.23
N PRO A 255 -4.21 -1.73 23.04
CA PRO A 255 -4.05 -3.01 23.72
C PRO A 255 -4.01 -2.95 25.25
N VAL A 256 -3.71 -1.81 25.86
CA VAL A 256 -3.72 -1.66 27.34
C VAL A 256 -5.01 -1.06 27.90
N GLN A 257 -5.99 -0.76 27.04
CA GLN A 257 -7.27 -0.23 27.46
C GLN A 257 -8.20 -1.35 27.95
N SER A 258 -9.02 -1.07 28.95
CA SER A 258 -10.00 -2.05 29.43
C SER A 258 -10.98 -2.52 28.35
N ALA A 259 -11.36 -1.63 27.46
CA ALA A 259 -12.22 -1.95 26.32
C ALA A 259 -11.58 -2.95 25.32
N TYR A 260 -10.26 -3.11 25.33
CA TYR A 260 -9.58 -4.14 24.54
C TYR A 260 -9.93 -5.55 25.05
N LYS A 261 -10.10 -5.72 26.37
CA LYS A 261 -10.57 -6.98 26.95
C LYS A 261 -12.00 -7.32 26.50
N ASP A 262 -12.89 -6.31 26.43
CA ASP A 262 -14.25 -6.52 25.92
C ASP A 262 -14.25 -6.96 24.46
N TYR A 263 -13.40 -6.33 23.65
CA TYR A 263 -13.19 -6.72 22.25
C TYR A 263 -12.69 -8.18 22.14
N LEU A 264 -11.67 -8.53 22.90
CA LEU A 264 -11.12 -9.90 22.89
C LEU A 264 -12.17 -10.93 23.37
N ALA A 265 -12.99 -10.59 24.37
CA ALA A 265 -14.08 -11.44 24.82
C ALA A 265 -15.12 -11.69 23.73
N LEU A 266 -15.48 -10.65 22.96
CA LEU A 266 -16.37 -10.79 21.81
C LEU A 266 -15.75 -11.70 20.74
N MET A 267 -14.50 -11.46 20.38
CA MET A 267 -13.81 -12.26 19.36
C MET A 267 -13.64 -13.72 19.78
N ASN A 268 -13.33 -13.98 21.06
CA ASN A 268 -13.28 -15.32 21.62
C ASN A 268 -14.63 -16.03 21.56
N LYS A 269 -15.72 -15.31 21.90
CA LYS A 269 -17.09 -15.84 21.77
C LYS A 269 -17.37 -16.22 20.32
N TRP A 270 -17.11 -15.32 19.36
CA TRP A 270 -17.37 -15.58 17.96
C TRP A 270 -16.50 -16.73 17.41
N TYR A 271 -15.26 -16.85 17.86
CA TYR A 271 -14.39 -17.97 17.50
C TYR A 271 -14.95 -19.30 18.04
N LYS A 272 -15.26 -19.38 19.32
CA LYS A 272 -15.83 -20.59 19.96
C LYS A 272 -17.15 -21.03 19.32
N GLU A 273 -17.94 -20.08 18.87
CA GLU A 273 -19.20 -20.37 18.19
C GLU A 273 -18.99 -20.67 16.69
N GLY A 274 -17.75 -20.65 16.19
CA GLY A 274 -17.40 -20.91 14.80
C GLY A 274 -17.98 -19.88 13.83
N LEU A 275 -18.06 -18.62 14.27
CA LEU A 275 -18.46 -17.49 13.44
C LEU A 275 -17.25 -16.84 12.75
N LEU A 276 -16.04 -17.02 13.28
CA LEU A 276 -14.79 -16.64 12.64
C LEU A 276 -14.24 -17.78 11.81
N ASP A 277 -13.45 -17.44 10.82
CA ASP A 277 -12.63 -18.41 10.08
C ASP A 277 -11.76 -19.21 11.05
N PRO A 278 -11.90 -20.56 11.12
CA PRO A 278 -11.13 -21.37 12.05
C PRO A 278 -9.63 -21.34 11.78
N ASP A 279 -9.24 -21.09 10.54
CA ASP A 279 -7.85 -21.09 10.10
C ASP A 279 -7.24 -19.66 10.02
N PHE A 280 -7.89 -18.66 10.63
CA PHE A 280 -7.45 -17.27 10.51
C PHE A 280 -5.98 -17.03 10.89
N MET A 281 -5.44 -17.83 11.79
CA MET A 281 -4.04 -17.74 12.23
C MET A 281 -3.05 -18.08 11.13
N GLY A 282 -3.39 -19.01 10.24
CA GLY A 282 -2.57 -19.42 9.11
C GLY A 282 -2.72 -18.53 7.88
N ARG A 283 -3.65 -17.58 7.91
CA ARG A 283 -3.88 -16.68 6.79
C ARG A 283 -2.99 -15.45 6.93
N THR A 284 -1.94 -15.43 6.14
CA THR A 284 -0.85 -14.44 6.24
C THR A 284 -0.89 -13.35 5.19
N ASP A 285 -1.83 -13.41 4.26
CA ASP A 285 -1.90 -12.49 3.12
C ASP A 285 -2.79 -11.27 3.35
N GLY A 286 -2.94 -10.88 4.60
CA GLY A 286 -3.67 -9.68 5.03
C GLY A 286 -3.14 -8.35 4.49
N GLY A 287 -2.16 -8.40 3.58
CA GLY A 287 -1.73 -7.27 2.80
C GLY A 287 -2.62 -7.01 1.59
N PHE A 288 -2.17 -6.15 0.70
CA PHE A 288 -2.86 -5.77 -0.55
C PHE A 288 -3.19 -6.94 -1.49
N GLN A 289 -2.76 -8.14 -1.18
CA GLN A 289 -2.93 -9.34 -1.98
C GLN A 289 -4.04 -10.26 -1.45
N VAL A 290 -5.11 -9.71 -0.98
CA VAL A 290 -6.30 -10.42 -0.47
C VAL A 290 -6.94 -11.36 -1.53
N LEU A 291 -6.15 -11.99 -2.36
CA LEU A 291 -6.65 -12.90 -3.39
C LEU A 291 -6.47 -14.37 -3.03
N ALA A 292 -5.66 -14.69 -2.04
CA ALA A 292 -5.26 -16.07 -1.78
C ALA A 292 -6.27 -16.92 -0.97
N PRO A 293 -6.96 -16.42 0.07
CA PRO A 293 -7.95 -17.24 0.77
C PRO A 293 -9.29 -17.35 0.05
N THR A 294 -9.33 -16.95 -1.15
CA THR A 294 -10.53 -16.70 -1.95
C THR A 294 -11.25 -17.94 -2.40
N ASN A 295 -10.68 -19.11 -2.20
CA ASN A 295 -11.41 -20.33 -2.41
C ASN A 295 -12.67 -20.38 -1.54
N LEU A 296 -12.64 -19.88 -0.31
CA LEU A 296 -13.82 -19.87 0.56
C LEU A 296 -14.93 -18.98 0.02
N VAL A 297 -14.61 -17.80 -0.52
CA VAL A 297 -15.60 -16.95 -1.19
C VAL A 297 -16.04 -17.56 -2.49
N ALA A 298 -15.11 -18.00 -3.33
CA ALA A 298 -15.37 -18.57 -4.65
C ALA A 298 -16.18 -19.88 -4.60
N THR A 299 -16.08 -20.64 -3.51
CA THR A 299 -16.77 -21.90 -3.28
C THR A 299 -17.97 -21.79 -2.33
N ASN A 300 -18.48 -20.59 -2.10
CA ASN A 300 -19.64 -20.33 -1.25
C ASN A 300 -19.45 -20.72 0.23
N LYS A 301 -18.23 -20.58 0.76
CA LYS A 301 -17.90 -20.95 2.16
C LYS A 301 -17.66 -19.78 3.09
N ALA A 302 -17.50 -18.56 2.54
CA ALA A 302 -17.35 -17.33 3.32
C ALA A 302 -18.52 -16.38 3.10
N GLY A 303 -18.98 -15.75 4.18
CA GLY A 303 -20.15 -14.87 4.17
C GLY A 303 -19.83 -13.39 4.19
N MET A 304 -18.90 -12.97 5.05
CA MET A 304 -18.45 -11.59 5.24
C MET A 304 -16.92 -11.57 5.32
N PHE A 305 -16.28 -10.56 4.75
CA PHE A 305 -14.82 -10.41 4.75
C PHE A 305 -14.41 -8.98 4.44
N ALA A 306 -13.18 -8.63 4.85
CA ALA A 306 -12.56 -7.37 4.44
C ALA A 306 -11.99 -7.46 3.04
N THR A 307 -12.08 -6.39 2.27
CA THR A 307 -11.58 -6.36 0.89
C THR A 307 -11.17 -4.97 0.43
N ILE A 308 -10.35 -4.94 -0.60
CA ILE A 308 -10.14 -3.78 -1.47
C ILE A 308 -11.13 -3.93 -2.62
N TRP A 309 -12.19 -3.12 -2.64
CA TRP A 309 -13.30 -3.32 -3.56
C TRP A 309 -12.88 -3.48 -5.01
N GLY A 310 -12.19 -2.50 -5.55
CA GLY A 310 -11.83 -2.47 -6.96
C GLY A 310 -10.94 -3.60 -7.46
N ARG A 311 -10.31 -4.31 -6.55
CA ARG A 311 -9.33 -5.33 -6.85
C ARG A 311 -9.87 -6.73 -6.58
N THR A 312 -10.51 -6.89 -5.47
CA THR A 312 -10.84 -8.18 -4.90
C THR A 312 -12.27 -8.58 -5.19
N ALA A 313 -13.23 -7.68 -5.01
CA ALA A 313 -14.64 -8.01 -5.19
C ALA A 313 -14.94 -8.53 -6.60
N ASN A 314 -14.32 -7.92 -7.63
CA ASN A 314 -14.51 -8.39 -9.01
C ASN A 314 -13.80 -9.68 -9.35
N ALA A 315 -12.69 -9.98 -8.69
CA ALA A 315 -11.98 -11.23 -8.95
C ALA A 315 -12.80 -12.45 -8.56
N TYR A 316 -13.73 -12.33 -7.61
CA TYR A 316 -14.58 -13.43 -7.19
C TYR A 316 -15.64 -13.78 -8.21
N VAL A 317 -16.20 -12.77 -8.90
CA VAL A 317 -17.29 -12.98 -9.88
C VAL A 317 -16.90 -13.91 -11.04
N ILE A 318 -15.59 -14.06 -11.29
CA ILE A 318 -15.06 -14.89 -12.40
C ILE A 318 -14.47 -16.21 -11.92
N ARG A 319 -14.56 -16.55 -10.64
CA ARG A 319 -13.87 -17.71 -10.06
C ARG A 319 -14.84 -18.68 -9.36
N GLY A 320 -14.48 -19.96 -9.36
CA GLY A 320 -15.16 -21.01 -8.60
C GLY A 320 -16.66 -21.14 -8.90
N ASP A 321 -17.40 -21.56 -7.91
CA ASP A 321 -18.85 -21.81 -8.02
C ASP A 321 -19.66 -20.52 -8.17
N VAL A 322 -19.12 -19.39 -7.63
CA VAL A 322 -19.82 -18.10 -7.69
C VAL A 322 -19.94 -17.56 -9.12
N LYS A 323 -19.02 -17.90 -10.03
CA LYS A 323 -19.07 -17.46 -11.42
C LYS A 323 -20.36 -17.89 -12.15
N ASN A 324 -20.96 -18.98 -11.70
CA ASN A 324 -22.16 -19.55 -12.27
C ASN A 324 -23.43 -19.15 -11.49
N ASN A 325 -23.28 -18.38 -10.41
CA ASN A 325 -24.41 -17.88 -9.60
C ASN A 325 -24.82 -16.48 -10.10
N PRO A 326 -25.92 -16.34 -10.84
CA PRO A 326 -26.38 -15.04 -11.34
C PRO A 326 -26.84 -14.10 -10.22
N LYS A 327 -27.06 -14.62 -9.01
CA LYS A 327 -27.44 -13.84 -7.83
C LYS A 327 -26.24 -13.38 -7.00
N PHE A 328 -25.01 -13.91 -7.30
CA PHE A 328 -23.83 -13.55 -6.53
C PHE A 328 -23.64 -12.03 -6.53
N TYR A 329 -23.73 -11.46 -5.34
CA TYR A 329 -23.56 -10.03 -5.16
C TYR A 329 -22.93 -9.72 -3.81
N LEU A 330 -21.88 -8.88 -3.84
CA LEU A 330 -21.20 -8.38 -2.65
C LEU A 330 -21.66 -6.95 -2.38
N GLN A 331 -21.99 -6.67 -1.13
CA GLN A 331 -22.35 -5.33 -0.67
C GLN A 331 -21.42 -4.89 0.45
N ALA A 332 -20.96 -3.64 0.38
CA ALA A 332 -20.24 -3.01 1.47
C ALA A 332 -21.08 -2.88 2.73
N VAL A 333 -20.45 -3.10 3.88
CA VAL A 333 -21.05 -2.91 5.21
C VAL A 333 -20.29 -1.82 5.96
N PRO A 334 -20.99 -0.96 6.72
CA PRO A 334 -20.33 0.00 7.59
C PRO A 334 -19.57 -0.72 8.71
N ALA A 335 -18.62 -0.03 9.34
CA ALA A 335 -18.04 -0.49 10.59
C ALA A 335 -19.16 -0.73 11.63
N PRO A 336 -19.09 -1.86 12.37
CA PRO A 336 -20.12 -2.15 13.36
C PRO A 336 -20.09 -1.15 14.51
N LYS A 337 -21.24 -0.97 15.13
CA LYS A 337 -21.44 -0.12 16.31
C LYS A 337 -21.87 -0.95 17.51
N ARG A 338 -21.59 -0.52 18.73
CA ARG A 338 -22.14 -1.18 19.94
C ARG A 338 -23.65 -0.92 20.05
N THR A 339 -24.06 0.29 19.68
CA THR A 339 -25.46 0.70 19.61
C THR A 339 -25.71 1.47 18.32
N ALA A 340 -26.92 1.44 17.82
CA ALA A 340 -27.27 2.12 16.55
C ALA A 340 -26.95 3.63 16.54
N GLY A 341 -27.02 4.30 17.69
CA GLY A 341 -26.73 5.73 17.84
C GLY A 341 -25.27 6.06 18.11
N GLN A 342 -24.39 5.08 18.23
CA GLN A 342 -22.97 5.33 18.51
C GLN A 342 -22.31 6.07 17.35
N GLN A 343 -21.51 7.08 17.67
CA GLN A 343 -20.57 7.69 16.74
C GLN A 343 -19.28 6.89 16.74
N ILE A 344 -18.74 6.60 15.57
CA ILE A 344 -17.41 5.99 15.41
C ILE A 344 -16.40 7.10 15.21
N HIS A 345 -15.36 7.16 16.07
CA HIS A 345 -14.33 8.20 16.06
C HIS A 345 -13.08 7.84 15.25
N PHE A 346 -13.15 6.74 14.49
CA PHE A 346 -12.08 6.22 13.67
C PHE A 346 -12.51 6.09 12.24
N ASN A 347 -11.87 6.86 11.37
CA ASN A 347 -12.02 6.70 9.94
C ASN A 347 -10.71 6.19 9.34
N TYR A 348 -10.80 5.78 8.10
CA TYR A 348 -9.64 5.55 7.26
C TYR A 348 -8.86 6.86 7.14
N PRO A 349 -7.60 6.92 7.62
CA PRO A 349 -6.86 8.16 7.56
C PRO A 349 -6.59 8.52 6.10
N SER A 350 -6.89 9.75 5.74
CA SER A 350 -6.46 10.33 4.48
C SER A 350 -5.01 10.79 4.61
N TYR A 351 -4.11 10.20 3.85
CA TYR A 351 -2.73 10.65 3.83
C TYR A 351 -2.56 11.66 2.69
N GLU A 352 -2.36 12.92 3.05
CA GLU A 352 -2.06 13.98 2.08
C GLU A 352 -0.64 13.86 1.52
N VAL A 353 0.24 13.21 2.27
CA VAL A 353 1.65 13.01 1.93
C VAL A 353 2.01 11.55 2.13
N ARG A 354 2.66 10.96 1.13
CA ARG A 354 3.04 9.55 1.15
C ARG A 354 4.55 9.41 0.90
N SER A 355 4.93 8.37 0.15
CA SER A 355 6.33 8.12 -0.22
C SER A 355 7.07 9.38 -0.68
N ALA A 356 8.37 9.38 -0.55
CA ALA A 356 9.22 10.46 -1.01
C ALA A 356 10.39 9.94 -1.84
N VAL A 357 10.92 10.79 -2.69
CA VAL A 357 12.14 10.53 -3.45
C VAL A 357 13.27 11.37 -2.86
N ALA A 358 14.24 10.69 -2.26
CA ALA A 358 15.50 11.27 -1.83
C ALA A 358 16.49 11.32 -3.00
N ILE A 359 17.35 12.34 -3.01
CA ILE A 359 18.50 12.42 -3.89
C ILE A 359 19.73 12.08 -3.04
N THR A 360 20.54 11.15 -3.51
CA THR A 360 21.70 10.66 -2.77
C THR A 360 22.95 11.50 -3.03
N LYS A 361 23.96 11.36 -2.18
CA LYS A 361 25.30 11.96 -2.41
C LYS A 361 25.98 11.50 -3.69
N ALA A 362 25.57 10.37 -4.28
CA ALA A 362 26.13 9.87 -5.52
C ALA A 362 25.68 10.65 -6.76
N CYS A 363 24.54 11.37 -6.65
CA CYS A 363 23.99 12.15 -7.74
C CYS A 363 24.93 13.28 -8.16
N LYS A 364 25.36 13.28 -9.40
CA LYS A 364 26.33 14.27 -9.94
C LYS A 364 25.69 15.60 -10.35
N ASP A 365 24.38 15.60 -10.63
CA ASP A 365 23.62 16.81 -10.98
C ASP A 365 22.31 16.88 -10.19
N PRO A 366 22.37 17.16 -8.88
CA PRO A 366 21.17 17.23 -8.06
C PRO A 366 20.21 18.35 -8.46
N VAL A 367 20.72 19.42 -9.10
CA VAL A 367 19.87 20.50 -9.64
C VAL A 367 18.99 19.97 -10.76
N ALA A 368 19.55 19.18 -11.68
CA ALA A 368 18.77 18.60 -12.76
C ALA A 368 17.78 17.53 -12.23
N ALA A 369 18.18 16.74 -11.23
CA ALA A 369 17.29 15.77 -10.58
C ALA A 369 16.08 16.45 -9.92
N VAL A 370 16.30 17.53 -9.15
CA VAL A 370 15.21 18.32 -8.53
C VAL A 370 14.29 18.92 -9.59
N LYS A 371 14.85 19.51 -10.68
CA LYS A 371 14.04 20.07 -11.76
C LYS A 371 13.22 18.99 -12.48
N TRP A 372 13.76 17.80 -12.66
CA TRP A 372 13.05 16.68 -13.25
C TRP A 372 11.89 16.22 -12.36
N LEU A 373 12.11 16.07 -11.06
CA LEU A 373 11.07 15.75 -10.09
C LEU A 373 9.99 16.84 -10.03
N ASP A 374 10.37 18.12 -10.09
CA ASP A 374 9.44 19.24 -10.03
C ASP A 374 8.42 19.26 -11.18
N GLN A 375 8.78 18.73 -12.36
CA GLN A 375 7.85 18.61 -13.48
C GLN A 375 6.63 17.73 -13.15
N MET A 376 6.74 16.79 -12.23
CA MET A 376 5.64 15.90 -11.82
C MET A 376 4.57 16.62 -10.99
N TYR A 377 4.88 17.82 -10.48
CA TYR A 377 3.95 18.69 -9.74
C TYR A 377 3.31 19.77 -10.61
N ALA A 378 3.78 19.92 -11.83
CA ALA A 378 3.12 20.76 -12.85
C ALA A 378 1.92 20.03 -13.44
N THR A 379 0.90 20.77 -13.89
CA THR A 379 -0.37 20.19 -14.42
C THR A 379 -0.12 19.15 -15.52
N GLU A 380 0.69 19.47 -16.52
CA GLU A 380 0.95 18.56 -17.64
C GLU A 380 1.73 17.31 -17.19
N GLY A 381 2.78 17.48 -16.36
CA GLY A 381 3.55 16.37 -15.81
C GLY A 381 2.70 15.47 -14.90
N SER A 382 1.85 16.06 -14.07
CA SER A 382 0.89 15.32 -13.24
C SER A 382 -0.10 14.52 -14.13
N ASN A 383 -0.62 15.11 -15.21
CA ASN A 383 -1.49 14.39 -16.15
C ASN A 383 -0.77 13.17 -16.76
N ILE A 384 0.48 13.33 -17.20
CA ILE A 384 1.27 12.23 -17.77
C ILE A 384 1.47 11.11 -16.73
N ILE A 385 1.87 11.45 -15.50
CA ILE A 385 2.11 10.45 -14.45
C ILE A 385 0.83 9.71 -14.09
N ASN A 386 -0.32 10.41 -14.00
CA ASN A 386 -1.59 9.84 -13.60
C ASN A 386 -2.37 9.14 -14.71
N TYR A 387 -2.18 9.55 -15.98
CA TYR A 387 -3.02 9.09 -17.08
C TYR A 387 -2.24 8.49 -18.24
N GLY A 388 -0.91 8.65 -18.30
CA GLY A 388 -0.06 8.05 -19.32
C GLY A 388 0.23 9.00 -20.49
N ALA A 389 0.04 8.54 -21.73
CA ALA A 389 0.34 9.27 -22.95
C ALA A 389 -0.91 9.98 -23.49
N GLU A 390 -0.84 11.30 -23.64
CA GLU A 390 -1.92 12.08 -24.26
C GLU A 390 -2.11 11.68 -25.74
N GLY A 391 -3.39 11.54 -26.13
CA GLY A 391 -3.76 11.05 -27.45
C GLY A 391 -3.77 9.53 -27.59
N ASP A 392 -3.20 8.79 -26.63
CA ASP A 392 -3.15 7.33 -26.62
C ASP A 392 -3.92 6.72 -25.42
N THR A 393 -3.44 6.93 -24.20
CA THR A 393 -4.08 6.40 -23.00
C THR A 393 -5.09 7.36 -22.38
N PHE A 394 -4.94 8.64 -22.60
CA PHE A 394 -5.92 9.67 -22.21
C PHE A 394 -6.04 10.80 -23.24
N VAL A 395 -7.12 11.56 -23.13
CA VAL A 395 -7.36 12.82 -23.86
C VAL A 395 -7.87 13.87 -22.87
N LEU A 396 -7.74 15.15 -23.22
CA LEU A 396 -8.37 16.22 -22.46
C LEU A 396 -9.79 16.44 -22.96
N LYS A 397 -10.80 16.19 -22.09
CA LYS A 397 -12.21 16.55 -22.33
C LYS A 397 -12.56 17.70 -21.38
N ASP A 398 -12.93 18.83 -21.95
CA ASP A 398 -13.22 20.06 -21.19
C ASP A 398 -12.06 20.43 -20.22
N GLY A 399 -10.81 20.25 -20.68
CA GLY A 399 -9.60 20.49 -19.91
C GLY A 399 -9.29 19.46 -18.82
N LYS A 400 -10.08 18.39 -18.71
CA LYS A 400 -9.89 17.31 -17.72
C LYS A 400 -9.34 16.05 -18.37
N PRO A 401 -8.29 15.43 -17.81
CA PRO A 401 -7.76 14.18 -18.34
C PRO A 401 -8.80 13.07 -18.21
N THR A 402 -9.05 12.40 -19.32
CA THR A 402 -10.05 11.32 -19.43
C THR A 402 -9.41 10.14 -20.13
N PHE A 403 -9.44 8.96 -19.52
CA PHE A 403 -8.92 7.75 -20.13
C PHE A 403 -9.63 7.39 -21.43
N THR A 404 -8.88 6.87 -22.37
CA THR A 404 -9.40 6.26 -23.61
C THR A 404 -9.87 4.83 -23.34
N ASP A 405 -10.60 4.25 -24.30
CA ASP A 405 -11.04 2.84 -24.24
C ASP A 405 -9.86 1.87 -24.10
N LYS A 406 -8.64 2.25 -24.51
CA LYS A 406 -7.42 1.47 -24.29
C LYS A 406 -7.16 1.13 -22.82
N VAL A 407 -7.56 2.01 -21.88
CA VAL A 407 -7.38 1.82 -20.45
C VAL A 407 -8.66 1.30 -19.79
N ILE A 408 -9.81 1.84 -20.14
CA ILE A 408 -11.07 1.52 -19.46
C ILE A 408 -11.83 0.33 -20.03
N LYS A 409 -11.54 -0.07 -21.27
CA LYS A 409 -12.10 -1.27 -21.96
C LYS A 409 -11.01 -2.06 -22.68
N PRO A 410 -9.93 -2.43 -21.99
CA PRO A 410 -8.79 -3.05 -22.65
C PRO A 410 -9.14 -4.47 -23.16
N THR A 411 -8.49 -4.87 -24.24
CA THR A 411 -8.59 -6.25 -24.74
C THR A 411 -7.61 -7.16 -24.01
N GLY A 412 -8.06 -8.31 -23.54
CA GLY A 412 -7.20 -9.35 -22.95
C GLY A 412 -6.70 -9.07 -21.52
N MET A 413 -7.15 -8.00 -20.90
CA MET A 413 -6.82 -7.66 -19.51
C MET A 413 -7.95 -6.85 -18.87
N THR A 414 -7.94 -6.72 -17.55
CA THR A 414 -8.87 -5.85 -16.83
C THR A 414 -8.45 -4.39 -16.92
N ALA A 415 -9.38 -3.45 -16.71
CA ALA A 415 -9.06 -2.02 -16.63
C ALA A 415 -8.05 -1.69 -15.52
N ALA A 416 -8.12 -2.41 -14.39
CA ALA A 416 -7.14 -2.29 -13.31
C ALA A 416 -5.73 -2.73 -13.74
N GLN A 417 -5.61 -3.80 -14.52
CA GLN A 417 -4.34 -4.23 -15.10
C GLN A 417 -3.82 -3.25 -16.16
N ALA A 418 -4.71 -2.71 -16.99
CA ALA A 418 -4.35 -1.68 -17.95
C ALA A 418 -3.82 -0.41 -17.26
N LEU A 419 -4.44 -0.03 -16.14
CA LEU A 419 -3.94 1.08 -15.33
C LEU A 419 -2.49 0.82 -14.85
N GLN A 420 -2.20 -0.39 -14.33
CA GLN A 420 -0.84 -0.76 -13.91
C GLN A 420 0.16 -0.79 -15.08
N LYS A 421 -0.30 -1.12 -16.28
CA LYS A 421 0.52 -1.17 -17.50
C LYS A 421 0.90 0.22 -18.01
N TYR A 422 0.00 1.17 -17.91
CA TYR A 422 0.15 2.44 -18.63
C TYR A 422 0.53 3.62 -17.76
N VAL A 423 0.21 3.60 -16.46
CA VAL A 423 0.49 4.72 -15.57
C VAL A 423 1.46 4.35 -14.44
N ARG A 424 2.13 5.34 -13.91
CA ARG A 424 2.93 5.17 -12.70
C ARG A 424 2.05 5.39 -11.47
N TRP A 425 1.86 4.32 -10.71
CA TRP A 425 0.89 4.32 -9.60
C TRP A 425 1.34 5.11 -8.38
N ASP A 426 2.58 4.93 -7.93
CA ASP A 426 3.12 5.37 -6.65
C ASP A 426 4.39 6.22 -6.79
N GLY A 427 4.47 7.00 -7.85
CA GLY A 427 5.59 7.93 -8.08
C GLY A 427 5.47 9.20 -7.25
N PRO A 428 6.56 9.99 -7.18
CA PRO A 428 6.47 11.35 -6.69
C PRO A 428 5.54 12.19 -7.57
N GLY A 429 5.14 13.36 -7.08
CA GLY A 429 4.22 14.23 -7.80
C GLY A 429 2.83 14.26 -7.17
N ILE A 430 1.88 14.77 -7.93
CA ILE A 430 0.49 14.86 -7.49
C ILE A 430 -0.28 13.64 -7.93
N VAL A 431 -0.95 12.98 -6.99
CA VAL A 431 -1.85 11.87 -7.27
C VAL A 431 -3.27 12.35 -7.42
N ASP A 432 -3.85 12.03 -8.55
CA ASP A 432 -5.27 12.27 -8.83
C ASP A 432 -6.06 10.95 -8.70
N PHE A 433 -6.73 10.77 -7.57
CA PHE A 433 -7.60 9.59 -7.37
C PHE A 433 -8.79 9.53 -8.32
N LYS A 434 -9.16 10.63 -9.00
CA LYS A 434 -10.25 10.62 -9.98
C LYS A 434 -9.98 9.67 -11.14
N ARG A 435 -8.70 9.37 -11.44
CA ARG A 435 -8.32 8.32 -12.39
C ARG A 435 -8.92 6.96 -12.04
N MET A 436 -8.99 6.64 -10.75
CA MET A 436 -9.58 5.39 -10.27
C MET A 436 -11.08 5.33 -10.55
N TRP A 437 -11.77 6.45 -10.35
CA TRP A 437 -13.21 6.54 -10.62
C TRP A 437 -13.54 6.23 -12.08
N GLN A 438 -12.70 6.69 -13.01
CA GLN A 438 -12.89 6.41 -14.43
C GLN A 438 -12.76 4.93 -14.73
N VAL A 439 -11.73 4.26 -14.16
CA VAL A 439 -11.48 2.84 -14.35
C VAL A 439 -12.62 2.01 -13.75
N TYR A 440 -13.07 2.33 -12.57
CA TYR A 440 -14.11 1.58 -11.88
C TYR A 440 -15.50 1.79 -12.46
N ASN A 441 -15.85 3.01 -12.85
CA ASN A 441 -17.13 3.28 -13.50
C ASN A 441 -17.25 2.56 -14.86
N ALA A 442 -16.18 2.52 -15.63
CA ALA A 442 -16.18 1.86 -16.94
C ALA A 442 -16.31 0.32 -16.84
N GLY A 443 -15.82 -0.28 -15.76
CA GLY A 443 -15.94 -1.71 -15.48
C GLY A 443 -17.33 -2.15 -15.00
N GLY A 444 -18.33 -1.30 -15.02
CA GLY A 444 -19.67 -1.60 -14.45
C GLY A 444 -19.67 -1.62 -12.91
N GLN A 445 -18.70 -1.02 -12.28
CA GLN A 445 -18.47 -1.05 -10.84
C GLN A 445 -19.00 0.20 -10.12
N GLY A 446 -20.12 0.76 -10.57
CA GLY A 446 -20.76 1.88 -9.89
C GLY A 446 -21.05 1.59 -8.40
N GLU A 447 -21.18 0.33 -8.05
CA GLU A 447 -21.29 -0.14 -6.67
C GLU A 447 -20.03 0.13 -5.83
N MET A 448 -18.87 0.30 -6.44
CA MET A 448 -17.66 0.68 -5.74
C MET A 448 -17.77 2.08 -5.12
N LEU A 449 -18.32 3.03 -5.85
CA LEU A 449 -18.53 4.38 -5.31
C LEU A 449 -19.43 4.34 -4.09
N LYS A 450 -20.51 3.52 -4.15
CA LYS A 450 -21.36 3.28 -2.99
C LYS A 450 -20.60 2.65 -1.82
N ALA A 451 -19.72 1.70 -2.08
CA ALA A 451 -18.89 1.10 -1.04
C ALA A 451 -17.99 2.11 -0.33
N LEU A 452 -17.39 3.03 -1.09
CA LEU A 452 -16.54 4.07 -0.52
C LEU A 452 -17.33 5.01 0.40
N ASP A 453 -18.56 5.36 0.00
CA ASP A 453 -19.46 6.17 0.85
C ASP A 453 -19.88 5.41 2.12
N VAL A 454 -20.12 4.10 2.01
CA VAL A 454 -20.47 3.24 3.17
C VAL A 454 -19.29 3.12 4.15
N TRP A 455 -18.06 3.00 3.65
CA TRP A 455 -16.88 2.85 4.49
C TRP A 455 -16.34 4.17 5.04
N LYS A 456 -16.73 5.28 4.44
CA LYS A 456 -16.39 6.61 4.93
C LYS A 456 -17.03 6.83 6.30
N GLN A 457 -16.24 7.18 7.27
CA GLN A 457 -16.72 7.65 8.58
C GLN A 457 -16.59 9.18 8.64
N ASP A 458 -17.50 9.82 9.35
CA ASP A 458 -17.53 11.28 9.40
C ASP A 458 -16.61 11.86 10.47
N ASP A 459 -16.13 11.04 11.42
CA ASP A 459 -15.29 11.47 12.53
C ASP A 459 -13.95 10.76 12.51
N ILE A 460 -12.86 11.53 12.57
CA ILE A 460 -11.47 11.07 12.67
C ILE A 460 -10.79 11.61 13.94
N SER A 461 -11.56 12.08 14.90
CA SER A 461 -11.05 12.80 16.07
C SER A 461 -10.10 11.98 16.94
N TYR A 462 -10.20 10.64 16.90
CA TYR A 462 -9.30 9.75 17.65
C TYR A 462 -8.10 9.27 16.84
N VAL A 463 -8.08 9.50 15.55
CA VAL A 463 -6.91 9.16 14.73
C VAL A 463 -5.73 10.01 15.15
N MET A 464 -4.54 9.39 15.29
CA MET A 464 -3.32 10.14 15.52
C MET A 464 -3.07 11.12 14.37
N PRO A 465 -2.76 12.37 14.67
CA PRO A 465 -2.25 13.27 13.64
C PRO A 465 -0.94 12.71 13.09
N PRO A 466 -0.59 13.06 11.85
CA PRO A 466 0.74 12.75 11.34
C PRO A 466 1.80 13.40 12.24
N ILE A 467 2.71 12.58 12.74
CA ILE A 467 3.83 13.01 13.58
C ILE A 467 5.14 12.48 13.00
N SER A 468 6.22 13.22 13.17
CA SER A 468 7.59 12.74 13.02
C SER A 468 8.22 12.55 14.39
N LEU A 469 9.02 11.50 14.55
CA LEU A 469 9.78 11.25 15.75
C LEU A 469 11.13 11.94 15.64
N THR A 470 11.60 12.54 16.73
CA THR A 470 13.00 12.95 16.84
C THR A 470 13.91 11.72 16.72
N GLN A 471 15.18 11.91 16.43
CA GLN A 471 16.15 10.81 16.33
C GLN A 471 16.21 9.96 17.61
N ALA A 472 16.14 10.59 18.77
CA ALA A 472 16.14 9.90 20.06
C ALA A 472 14.88 9.04 20.23
N GLU A 473 13.70 9.60 19.97
CA GLU A 473 12.41 8.90 20.03
C GLU A 473 12.33 7.76 18.99
N ALA A 474 12.83 7.98 17.78
CA ALA A 474 12.87 6.95 16.74
C ALA A 474 13.75 5.77 17.16
N THR A 475 14.90 6.03 17.81
CA THR A 475 15.80 5.01 18.33
C THR A 475 15.12 4.23 19.46
N GLU A 476 14.50 4.92 20.42
CA GLU A 476 13.79 4.28 21.52
C GLU A 476 12.61 3.45 21.00
N ASN A 477 11.80 4.00 20.12
CA ASN A 477 10.68 3.29 19.49
C ASN A 477 11.13 2.02 18.75
N SER A 478 12.25 2.09 18.00
CA SER A 478 12.81 0.94 17.29
C SER A 478 13.31 -0.16 18.22
N ASN A 479 13.73 0.19 19.42
CA ASN A 479 14.19 -0.77 20.43
C ASN A 479 13.04 -1.42 21.20
N LEU A 480 11.93 -0.71 21.42
CA LEU A 480 10.84 -1.17 22.28
C LEU A 480 9.68 -1.81 21.49
N MET A 481 9.27 -1.19 20.40
CA MET A 481 8.03 -1.57 19.71
C MET A 481 8.04 -2.93 19.04
N PRO A 482 9.14 -3.49 18.53
CA PRO A 482 9.15 -4.83 17.94
C PRO A 482 8.71 -5.90 18.96
N ASP A 483 9.26 -5.86 20.17
CA ASP A 483 8.92 -6.82 21.23
C ASP A 483 7.48 -6.63 21.72
N ILE A 484 7.06 -5.38 21.94
CA ILE A 484 5.69 -5.04 22.35
C ILE A 484 4.69 -5.52 21.29
N THR A 485 4.95 -5.24 20.01
CA THR A 485 4.07 -5.63 18.91
C THR A 485 3.97 -7.15 18.81
N THR A 486 5.09 -7.85 18.90
CA THR A 486 5.14 -9.31 18.89
C THR A 486 4.31 -9.89 20.03
N TYR A 487 4.51 -9.40 21.25
CA TYR A 487 3.77 -9.82 22.43
C TYR A 487 2.26 -9.55 22.28
N VAL A 488 1.87 -8.36 21.86
CA VAL A 488 0.46 -8.01 21.63
C VAL A 488 -0.19 -8.93 20.61
N ASN A 489 0.47 -9.16 19.47
CA ASN A 489 -0.06 -10.02 18.43
C ASN A 489 -0.22 -11.46 18.91
N GLU A 490 0.79 -12.00 19.58
CA GLU A 490 0.77 -13.36 20.11
C GLU A 490 -0.34 -13.54 21.16
N MET A 491 -0.44 -12.63 22.13
CA MET A 491 -1.44 -12.71 23.19
C MET A 491 -2.85 -12.47 22.65
N THR A 492 -3.03 -11.57 21.69
CA THR A 492 -4.33 -11.36 21.02
C THR A 492 -4.84 -12.67 20.41
N VAL A 493 -4.00 -13.37 19.67
CA VAL A 493 -4.35 -14.66 19.09
C VAL A 493 -4.69 -15.68 20.17
N LYS A 494 -3.85 -15.82 21.20
CA LYS A 494 -4.07 -16.76 22.32
C LYS A 494 -5.41 -16.52 23.02
N PHE A 495 -5.76 -15.26 23.27
CA PHE A 495 -7.05 -14.91 23.88
C PHE A 495 -8.23 -15.23 22.96
N ILE A 496 -8.13 -14.91 21.66
CA ILE A 496 -9.20 -15.18 20.69
C ILE A 496 -9.47 -16.68 20.59
N ILE A 497 -8.45 -17.53 20.50
CA ILE A 497 -8.63 -18.98 20.40
C ILE A 497 -8.93 -19.65 21.75
N GLY A 498 -8.75 -18.94 22.86
CA GLY A 498 -8.93 -19.47 24.22
C GLY A 498 -7.75 -20.29 24.72
N GLY A 499 -6.57 -20.08 24.18
CA GLY A 499 -5.31 -20.66 24.64
C GLY A 499 -4.80 -20.06 25.95
N GLU A 500 -5.25 -18.84 26.25
CA GLU A 500 -5.01 -18.18 27.55
C GLU A 500 -6.33 -17.59 28.07
N PRO A 501 -6.53 -17.51 29.38
CA PRO A 501 -7.70 -16.89 29.98
C PRO A 501 -7.62 -15.36 29.86
N LEU A 502 -8.77 -14.73 29.62
CA LEU A 502 -8.91 -13.25 29.58
C LEU A 502 -8.91 -12.66 31.01
#